data_51c142b6c555e989e7c50f12efe949e7
#
_entry.id   51c142b6c555e989e7c50f12efe949e7
#
_cell.length_a   1.000
_cell.length_b   1.000
_cell.length_c   1.000
_cell.angle_alpha   90.00
_cell.angle_beta   90.00
_cell.angle_gamma   90.00
#
_symmetry.space_group_name_H-M   'P 1'
#
loop_
_entity.id
_entity.type
_entity.pdbx_description
1 polymer ?
#
loop_
_entity_poly.entity_id
_entity_poly.type
_entity_poly.pdbx_seq_one_letter_code
_entity_poly.pdbx_strand_id
1 'polypeptide(L)'
;CMPENGVVQIPHEEILTYDEITRISRCMTGLGIRKIKLTGGEPLIRKNCATLVRMLKELPGIEKVTLTTNGVLLEEQIADLAEAGLDDINISLDTLNAAEFAKVTRRESLDRVLEGIQAALQYPQIGLKINCVPVVEEQENLVSIARLAKQYPIHVRFIEMMPIGYGKDFQFRGESEICEILEKAYGRMTPIKERYGNGPCHYYKIEEFQGKIGFISAMTHKFCDQCNRVRMTAEGFLKACLQYQTGTDLKNLMRS
;
A
#
# COMPACT_ATOMS: atom_id res chain seq x y z
N CYS A 1 10.36 -3.00 5.49
CA CYS A 1 11.80 -2.71 5.31
C CYS A 1 12.51 -3.99 4.95
N MET A 2 13.31 -3.97 3.88
CA MET A 2 14.17 -5.11 3.54
C MET A 2 15.40 -5.16 4.47
N PRO A 3 15.79 -6.35 4.96
CA PRO A 3 17.02 -6.53 5.71
C PRO A 3 18.26 -6.09 4.90
N GLU A 4 19.34 -5.70 5.59
CA GLU A 4 20.61 -5.34 4.93
C GLU A 4 21.17 -6.42 4.01
N ASN A 5 21.05 -7.65 4.45
CA ASN A 5 21.51 -8.83 3.72
C ASN A 5 20.51 -9.34 2.66
N GLY A 6 19.48 -8.54 2.33
CA GLY A 6 18.40 -8.96 1.45
C GLY A 6 17.47 -9.98 2.11
N VAL A 7 16.63 -10.60 1.30
CA VAL A 7 15.73 -11.68 1.69
C VAL A 7 16.16 -12.97 1.01
N VAL A 8 15.95 -14.10 1.68
CA VAL A 8 16.14 -15.40 1.06
C VAL A 8 15.22 -15.51 -0.16
N GLN A 9 15.80 -15.79 -1.32
CA GLN A 9 15.01 -16.00 -2.53
C GLN A 9 14.30 -17.34 -2.45
N ILE A 10 12.99 -17.31 -2.63
CA ILE A 10 12.16 -18.51 -2.68
C ILE A 10 12.19 -19.05 -4.12
N PRO A 11 12.43 -20.36 -4.34
CA PRO A 11 12.35 -20.95 -5.66
C PRO A 11 11.01 -20.67 -6.33
N HIS A 12 11.02 -20.48 -7.65
CA HIS A 12 9.82 -20.11 -8.40
C HIS A 12 8.69 -21.17 -8.29
N GLU A 13 9.05 -22.43 -8.18
CA GLU A 13 8.14 -23.56 -7.97
C GLU A 13 7.42 -23.54 -6.62
N GLU A 14 8.01 -22.86 -5.64
CA GLU A 14 7.40 -22.68 -4.32
C GLU A 14 6.38 -21.52 -4.27
N ILE A 15 6.37 -20.68 -5.29
CA ILE A 15 5.45 -19.54 -5.38
C ILE A 15 4.18 -19.99 -6.11
N LEU A 16 3.00 -19.52 -5.65
CA LEU A 16 1.74 -19.75 -6.31
C LEU A 16 1.75 -19.19 -7.75
N THR A 17 1.24 -19.96 -8.70
CA THR A 17 0.94 -19.48 -10.04
C THR A 17 -0.25 -18.51 -10.04
N TYR A 18 -0.47 -17.78 -11.13
CA TYR A 18 -1.65 -16.91 -11.24
C TYR A 18 -2.96 -17.69 -11.26
N ASP A 19 -2.96 -18.89 -11.84
CA ASP A 19 -4.13 -19.78 -11.82
C ASP A 19 -4.45 -20.26 -10.40
N GLU A 20 -3.42 -20.63 -9.61
CA GLU A 20 -3.58 -21.02 -8.21
C GLU A 20 -4.13 -19.85 -7.36
N ILE A 21 -3.56 -18.64 -7.54
CA ILE A 21 -4.05 -17.43 -6.87
C ILE A 21 -5.52 -17.18 -7.23
N THR A 22 -5.87 -17.30 -8.51
CA THR A 22 -7.24 -17.09 -9.00
C THR A 22 -8.20 -18.15 -8.46
N ARG A 23 -7.76 -19.43 -8.41
CA ARG A 23 -8.54 -20.53 -7.83
C ARG A 23 -8.83 -20.30 -6.35
N ILE A 24 -7.83 -19.93 -5.56
CA ILE A 24 -8.01 -19.57 -4.14
C ILE A 24 -8.96 -18.37 -4.01
N SER A 25 -8.73 -17.33 -4.79
CA SER A 25 -9.55 -16.12 -4.76
C SER A 25 -11.02 -16.41 -5.07
N ARG A 26 -11.31 -17.32 -6.02
CA ARG A 26 -12.67 -17.79 -6.33
C ARG A 26 -13.30 -18.49 -5.13
N CYS A 27 -12.58 -19.35 -4.43
CA CYS A 27 -13.10 -19.95 -3.20
C CYS A 27 -13.39 -18.88 -2.13
N MET A 28 -12.52 -17.88 -1.99
CA MET A 28 -12.68 -16.80 -1.03
C MET A 28 -13.89 -15.89 -1.35
N THR A 29 -14.26 -15.71 -2.63
CA THR A 29 -15.48 -14.96 -2.96
C THR A 29 -16.74 -15.65 -2.44
N GLY A 30 -16.76 -16.99 -2.46
CA GLY A 30 -17.83 -17.79 -1.85
C GLY A 30 -17.95 -17.59 -0.32
N LEU A 31 -16.85 -17.21 0.34
CA LEU A 31 -16.80 -16.87 1.77
C LEU A 31 -17.03 -15.37 2.05
N GLY A 32 -17.37 -14.58 1.04
CA GLY A 32 -17.70 -13.16 1.21
C GLY A 32 -16.55 -12.18 0.99
N ILE A 33 -15.37 -12.62 0.56
CA ILE A 33 -14.30 -11.70 0.15
C ILE A 33 -14.70 -10.99 -1.15
N ARG A 34 -14.66 -9.65 -1.15
CA ARG A 34 -15.05 -8.80 -2.27
C ARG A 34 -13.90 -7.95 -2.81
N LYS A 35 -12.82 -7.83 -2.05
CA LYS A 35 -11.74 -6.90 -2.34
C LYS A 35 -10.39 -7.58 -2.17
N ILE A 36 -9.55 -7.49 -3.18
CA ILE A 36 -8.22 -8.09 -3.19
C ILE A 36 -7.18 -6.97 -3.28
N LYS A 37 -6.12 -7.09 -2.50
CA LYS A 37 -4.97 -6.22 -2.57
C LYS A 37 -3.73 -7.00 -2.93
N LEU A 38 -3.12 -6.69 -4.04
CA LEU A 38 -1.83 -7.22 -4.45
C LEU A 38 -0.73 -6.43 -3.72
N THR A 39 0.09 -7.16 -3.01
CA THR A 39 1.28 -6.65 -2.32
C THR A 39 2.41 -7.70 -2.46
N GLY A 40 3.40 -7.63 -1.61
CA GLY A 40 4.41 -8.66 -1.53
C GLY A 40 5.71 -8.05 -1.04
N GLY A 41 6.86 -8.40 -1.62
CA GLY A 41 7.99 -7.51 -1.69
C GLY A 41 7.60 -6.36 -2.62
N GLU A 42 7.85 -6.52 -3.92
CA GLU A 42 7.34 -5.58 -4.94
C GLU A 42 6.51 -6.37 -5.98
N PRO A 43 5.20 -6.15 -6.07
CA PRO A 43 4.34 -6.94 -6.97
C PRO A 43 4.63 -6.70 -8.46
N LEU A 44 5.12 -5.51 -8.83
CA LEU A 44 5.42 -5.17 -10.22
C LEU A 44 6.68 -5.84 -10.78
N ILE A 45 7.53 -6.44 -9.92
CA ILE A 45 8.64 -7.28 -10.37
C ILE A 45 8.13 -8.59 -11.00
N ARG A 46 6.96 -9.05 -10.57
CA ARG A 46 6.40 -10.27 -11.10
C ARG A 46 5.88 -10.05 -12.53
N LYS A 47 6.44 -10.78 -13.49
CA LYS A 47 6.08 -10.66 -14.91
C LYS A 47 4.56 -10.75 -15.12
N ASN A 48 4.05 -9.88 -15.98
CA ASN A 48 2.63 -9.85 -16.37
C ASN A 48 1.67 -9.66 -15.18
N CYS A 49 2.01 -8.78 -14.22
CA CYS A 49 1.15 -8.48 -13.06
C CYS A 49 -0.26 -8.03 -13.50
N ALA A 50 -0.40 -7.30 -14.60
CA ALA A 50 -1.67 -6.91 -15.19
C ALA A 50 -2.55 -8.11 -15.56
N THR A 51 -1.97 -9.23 -16.01
CA THR A 51 -2.72 -10.46 -16.25
C THR A 51 -3.40 -10.97 -14.98
N LEU A 52 -2.68 -10.98 -13.84
CA LEU A 52 -3.29 -11.35 -12.57
C LEU A 52 -4.42 -10.40 -12.18
N VAL A 53 -4.23 -9.09 -12.36
CA VAL A 53 -5.30 -8.11 -12.11
C VAL A 53 -6.55 -8.45 -12.92
N ARG A 54 -6.41 -8.69 -14.22
CA ARG A 54 -7.53 -9.06 -15.12
C ARG A 54 -8.23 -10.34 -14.65
N MET A 55 -7.47 -11.40 -14.38
CA MET A 55 -8.01 -12.69 -13.90
C MET A 55 -8.80 -12.52 -12.59
N LEU A 56 -8.34 -11.66 -11.68
CA LEU A 56 -9.04 -11.38 -10.43
C LEU A 56 -10.29 -10.52 -10.63
N LYS A 57 -10.25 -9.54 -11.55
CA LYS A 57 -11.41 -8.69 -11.89
C LYS A 57 -12.53 -9.46 -12.56
N GLU A 58 -12.21 -10.52 -13.30
CA GLU A 58 -13.18 -11.41 -13.95
C GLU A 58 -13.88 -12.37 -12.97
N LEU A 59 -13.40 -12.48 -11.73
CA LEU A 59 -14.04 -13.34 -10.74
C LEU A 59 -15.40 -12.77 -10.29
N PRO A 60 -16.48 -13.56 -10.40
CA PRO A 60 -17.78 -13.14 -9.86
C PRO A 60 -17.68 -12.80 -8.37
N GLY A 61 -18.16 -11.63 -7.99
CA GLY A 61 -18.17 -11.15 -6.60
C GLY A 61 -16.94 -10.35 -6.17
N ILE A 62 -15.90 -10.23 -6.99
CA ILE A 62 -14.82 -9.26 -6.71
C ILE A 62 -15.25 -7.87 -7.17
N GLU A 63 -15.31 -6.95 -6.23
CA GLU A 63 -15.67 -5.55 -6.46
C GLU A 63 -14.44 -4.70 -6.76
N LYS A 64 -13.32 -4.95 -6.06
CA LYS A 64 -12.10 -4.16 -6.19
C LYS A 64 -10.83 -5.02 -6.19
N VAL A 65 -9.93 -4.69 -7.10
CA VAL A 65 -8.52 -5.16 -7.09
C VAL A 65 -7.63 -3.94 -6.94
N THR A 66 -6.80 -3.93 -5.92
CA THR A 66 -5.91 -2.81 -5.58
C THR A 66 -4.46 -3.27 -5.50
N LEU A 67 -3.51 -2.35 -5.68
CA LEU A 67 -2.08 -2.61 -5.67
C LEU A 67 -1.38 -1.79 -4.59
N THR A 68 -0.34 -2.35 -3.98
CA THR A 68 0.63 -1.56 -3.19
C THR A 68 2.02 -1.81 -3.76
N THR A 69 2.69 -0.75 -4.18
CA THR A 69 3.98 -0.79 -4.89
C THR A 69 4.96 0.25 -4.33
N ASN A 70 6.25 0.07 -4.57
CA ASN A 70 7.26 1.10 -4.35
C ASN A 70 7.28 2.17 -5.47
N GLY A 71 6.53 1.98 -6.56
CA GLY A 71 6.36 2.93 -7.65
C GLY A 71 7.44 2.92 -8.73
N VAL A 72 8.57 2.25 -8.53
CA VAL A 72 9.74 2.30 -9.45
C VAL A 72 9.44 1.75 -10.85
N LEU A 73 8.55 0.77 -10.95
CA LEU A 73 8.16 0.15 -12.24
C LEU A 73 6.78 0.60 -12.71
N LEU A 74 6.20 1.61 -12.06
CA LEU A 74 4.81 1.97 -12.29
C LEU A 74 4.62 2.66 -13.65
N GLU A 75 5.53 3.55 -14.05
CA GLU A 75 5.47 4.22 -15.35
C GLU A 75 5.36 3.22 -16.51
N GLU A 76 6.19 2.18 -16.47
CA GLU A 76 6.26 1.16 -17.52
C GLU A 76 5.00 0.26 -17.59
N GLN A 77 4.26 0.12 -16.49
CA GLN A 77 3.19 -0.88 -16.36
C GLN A 77 1.79 -0.28 -16.14
N ILE A 78 1.69 1.04 -15.91
CA ILE A 78 0.40 1.65 -15.55
C ILE A 78 -0.67 1.49 -16.63
N ALA A 79 -0.29 1.56 -17.90
CA ALA A 79 -1.22 1.39 -19.03
C ALA A 79 -1.88 0.00 -19.00
N ASP A 80 -1.07 -1.05 -18.87
CA ASP A 80 -1.54 -2.44 -18.82
C ASP A 80 -2.39 -2.70 -17.57
N LEU A 81 -2.01 -2.11 -16.43
CA LEU A 81 -2.77 -2.20 -15.18
C LEU A 81 -4.13 -1.51 -15.28
N ALA A 82 -4.19 -0.36 -15.95
CA ALA A 82 -5.43 0.37 -16.21
C ALA A 82 -6.37 -0.42 -17.13
N GLU A 83 -5.83 -0.97 -18.22
CA GLU A 83 -6.58 -1.84 -19.14
C GLU A 83 -7.09 -3.11 -18.45
N ALA A 84 -6.31 -3.67 -17.50
CA ALA A 84 -6.70 -4.83 -16.72
C ALA A 84 -7.81 -4.52 -15.69
N GLY A 85 -8.18 -3.25 -15.50
CA GLY A 85 -9.24 -2.83 -14.59
C GLY A 85 -8.80 -2.66 -13.14
N LEU A 86 -7.54 -2.28 -12.89
CA LEU A 86 -7.07 -1.96 -11.54
C LEU A 86 -7.83 -0.76 -10.96
N ASP A 87 -8.32 -0.87 -9.73
CA ASP A 87 -9.17 0.16 -9.12
C ASP A 87 -8.38 1.21 -8.33
N ASP A 88 -7.37 0.81 -7.56
CA ASP A 88 -6.59 1.74 -6.72
C ASP A 88 -5.11 1.32 -6.65
N ILE A 89 -4.22 2.30 -6.61
CA ILE A 89 -2.79 2.12 -6.37
C ILE A 89 -2.38 2.82 -5.07
N ASN A 90 -1.63 2.12 -4.24
CA ASN A 90 -0.97 2.73 -3.09
C ASN A 90 0.53 2.71 -3.36
N ILE A 91 1.16 3.88 -3.42
CA ILE A 91 2.60 4.02 -3.60
C ILE A 91 3.23 4.25 -2.24
N SER A 92 4.24 3.46 -1.89
CA SER A 92 5.03 3.66 -0.67
C SER A 92 6.10 4.71 -0.94
N LEU A 93 6.00 5.88 -0.28
CA LEU A 93 6.92 7.00 -0.44
C LEU A 93 7.03 7.78 0.88
N ASP A 94 8.17 7.66 1.54
CA ASP A 94 8.40 8.20 2.87
C ASP A 94 9.05 9.59 2.83
N THR A 95 9.67 9.99 1.71
CA THR A 95 10.31 11.30 1.54
C THR A 95 10.40 11.70 0.07
N LEU A 96 10.43 13.02 -0.18
CA LEU A 96 10.73 13.63 -1.48
C LEU A 96 12.17 14.16 -1.56
N ASN A 97 12.96 14.01 -0.50
CA ASN A 97 14.38 14.35 -0.50
C ASN A 97 15.19 13.15 -1.03
N ALA A 98 15.96 13.34 -2.11
CA ALA A 98 16.69 12.26 -2.77
C ALA A 98 17.73 11.60 -1.86
N ALA A 99 18.42 12.36 -1.01
CA ALA A 99 19.43 11.83 -0.10
C ALA A 99 18.78 10.98 1.00
N GLU A 100 17.68 11.45 1.61
CA GLU A 100 16.93 10.71 2.60
C GLU A 100 16.24 9.47 1.98
N PHE A 101 15.74 9.59 0.74
CA PHE A 101 15.18 8.46 0.01
C PHE A 101 16.24 7.37 -0.20
N ALA A 102 17.44 7.74 -0.65
CA ALA A 102 18.53 6.78 -0.84
C ALA A 102 18.96 6.13 0.49
N LYS A 103 18.99 6.89 1.59
CA LYS A 103 19.29 6.38 2.94
C LYS A 103 18.23 5.39 3.43
N VAL A 104 16.93 5.71 3.30
CA VAL A 104 15.82 4.88 3.78
C VAL A 104 15.62 3.64 2.92
N THR A 105 15.67 3.80 1.59
CA THR A 105 15.38 2.71 0.64
C THR A 105 16.61 1.95 0.17
N ARG A 106 17.81 2.51 0.34
CA ARG A 106 19.09 2.05 -0.19
C ARG A 106 19.12 2.00 -1.72
N ARG A 107 18.35 2.89 -2.36
CA ARG A 107 18.20 3.00 -3.81
C ARG A 107 18.14 4.47 -4.21
N GLU A 108 18.79 4.79 -5.32
CA GLU A 108 18.75 6.12 -5.94
C GLU A 108 17.72 6.13 -7.08
N SER A 109 16.44 5.91 -6.74
CA SER A 109 15.37 5.74 -7.72
C SER A 109 14.15 6.63 -7.44
N LEU A 110 14.32 7.73 -6.71
CA LEU A 110 13.22 8.64 -6.40
C LEU A 110 12.58 9.20 -7.67
N ASP A 111 13.41 9.60 -8.66
CA ASP A 111 12.91 10.16 -9.93
C ASP A 111 11.97 9.20 -10.64
N ARG A 112 12.31 7.90 -10.69
CA ARG A 112 11.42 6.87 -11.28
C ARG A 112 10.10 6.73 -10.52
N VAL A 113 10.11 6.88 -9.19
CA VAL A 113 8.86 6.88 -8.39
C VAL A 113 8.00 8.09 -8.74
N LEU A 114 8.60 9.27 -8.90
CA LEU A 114 7.90 10.48 -9.27
C LEU A 114 7.35 10.41 -10.70
N GLU A 115 8.11 9.86 -11.65
CA GLU A 115 7.65 9.56 -13.01
C GLU A 115 6.47 8.59 -12.99
N GLY A 116 6.54 7.53 -12.19
CA GLY A 116 5.43 6.60 -11.99
C GLY A 116 4.17 7.26 -11.41
N ILE A 117 4.31 8.21 -10.49
CA ILE A 117 3.19 9.00 -9.97
C ILE A 117 2.58 9.86 -11.10
N GLN A 118 3.41 10.56 -11.87
CA GLN A 118 2.95 11.41 -12.97
C GLN A 118 2.24 10.60 -14.06
N ALA A 119 2.79 9.43 -14.41
CA ALA A 119 2.15 8.52 -15.34
C ALA A 119 0.79 8.02 -14.83
N ALA A 120 0.69 7.66 -13.54
CA ALA A 120 -0.54 7.19 -12.93
C ALA A 120 -1.63 8.27 -12.88
N LEU A 121 -1.27 9.54 -12.74
CA LEU A 121 -2.20 10.67 -12.78
C LEU A 121 -2.91 10.85 -14.14
N GLN A 122 -2.38 10.26 -15.23
CA GLN A 122 -3.04 10.26 -16.54
C GLN A 122 -4.23 9.29 -16.60
N TYR A 123 -4.43 8.47 -15.56
CA TYR A 123 -5.50 7.46 -15.47
C TYR A 123 -6.47 7.80 -14.32
N PRO A 124 -7.36 8.79 -14.49
CA PRO A 124 -8.22 9.29 -13.41
C PRO A 124 -9.23 8.25 -12.88
N GLN A 125 -9.45 7.15 -13.60
CA GLN A 125 -10.26 6.02 -13.15
C GLN A 125 -9.57 5.19 -12.05
N ILE A 126 -8.25 5.33 -11.87
CA ILE A 126 -7.48 4.64 -10.83
C ILE A 126 -7.31 5.57 -9.62
N GLY A 127 -7.81 5.16 -8.47
CA GLY A 127 -7.60 5.89 -7.23
C GLY A 127 -6.14 5.85 -6.77
N LEU A 128 -5.48 7.02 -6.64
CA LEU A 128 -4.07 7.10 -6.28
C LEU A 128 -3.88 7.53 -4.84
N LYS A 129 -3.04 6.80 -4.11
CA LYS A 129 -2.73 7.06 -2.70
C LYS A 129 -1.23 6.92 -2.44
N ILE A 130 -0.67 7.84 -1.67
CA ILE A 130 0.68 7.73 -1.13
C ILE A 130 0.58 7.18 0.30
N ASN A 131 1.37 6.18 0.60
CA ASN A 131 1.61 5.69 1.96
C ASN A 131 2.95 6.22 2.42
N CYS A 132 2.96 6.98 3.49
CA CYS A 132 4.15 7.48 4.14
C CYS A 132 4.24 6.92 5.56
N VAL A 133 5.32 6.22 5.87
CA VAL A 133 5.70 5.92 7.25
C VAL A 133 6.68 7.01 7.67
N PRO A 134 6.39 7.78 8.72
CA PRO A 134 7.21 8.94 9.11
C PRO A 134 8.51 8.52 9.79
N VAL A 135 9.46 8.01 9.00
CA VAL A 135 10.80 7.55 9.43
C VAL A 135 11.87 8.63 9.32
N VAL A 136 11.58 9.73 8.63
CA VAL A 136 12.46 10.89 8.50
C VAL A 136 12.11 11.88 9.59
N GLU A 137 13.12 12.31 10.36
CA GLU A 137 12.92 13.11 11.57
C GLU A 137 12.48 14.56 11.28
N GLU A 138 12.88 15.12 10.13
CA GLU A 138 12.59 16.48 9.76
C GLU A 138 11.08 16.70 9.52
N GLN A 139 10.50 17.66 10.24
CA GLN A 139 9.08 18.00 10.11
C GLN A 139 8.73 18.47 8.69
N GLU A 140 9.66 19.14 8.02
CA GLU A 140 9.51 19.61 6.64
C GLU A 140 9.24 18.45 5.67
N ASN A 141 9.73 17.25 5.96
CA ASN A 141 9.44 16.07 5.17
C ASN A 141 7.95 15.73 5.14
N LEU A 142 7.27 15.83 6.29
CA LEU A 142 5.82 15.57 6.38
C LEU A 142 5.01 16.61 5.59
N VAL A 143 5.42 17.88 5.69
CA VAL A 143 4.84 18.99 4.94
C VAL A 143 5.00 18.77 3.44
N SER A 144 6.21 18.38 3.02
CA SER A 144 6.52 18.14 1.60
C SER A 144 5.73 16.98 1.01
N ILE A 145 5.60 15.87 1.73
CA ILE A 145 4.79 14.72 1.31
C ILE A 145 3.30 15.10 1.26
N ALA A 146 2.78 15.81 2.27
CA ALA A 146 1.38 16.27 2.29
C ALA A 146 1.05 17.22 1.13
N ARG A 147 2.03 17.97 0.62
CA ARG A 147 1.89 18.86 -0.54
C ARG A 147 1.41 18.12 -1.80
N LEU A 148 1.72 16.84 -1.95
CA LEU A 148 1.21 16.04 -3.06
C LEU A 148 -0.32 15.98 -3.06
N ALA A 149 -0.97 15.94 -1.90
CA ALA A 149 -2.43 15.98 -1.81
C ALA A 149 -3.01 17.39 -2.07
N LYS A 150 -2.21 18.47 -1.89
CA LYS A 150 -2.61 19.82 -2.28
C LYS A 150 -2.57 19.99 -3.80
N GLN A 151 -1.51 19.50 -4.44
CA GLN A 151 -1.22 19.71 -5.86
C GLN A 151 -2.01 18.79 -6.79
N TYR A 152 -2.33 17.58 -6.33
CA TYR A 152 -2.91 16.51 -7.15
C TYR A 152 -4.10 15.84 -6.43
N PRO A 153 -5.01 15.16 -7.15
CA PRO A 153 -6.11 14.39 -6.56
C PRO A 153 -5.60 13.06 -5.95
N ILE A 154 -4.54 13.15 -5.17
CA ILE A 154 -3.87 12.04 -4.48
C ILE A 154 -4.21 12.10 -2.99
N HIS A 155 -4.56 10.97 -2.37
CA HIS A 155 -4.66 10.92 -0.93
C HIS A 155 -3.32 10.54 -0.31
N VAL A 156 -2.81 11.35 0.61
CA VAL A 156 -1.61 11.04 1.38
C VAL A 156 -2.01 10.44 2.72
N ARG A 157 -1.44 9.29 3.04
CA ARG A 157 -1.72 8.56 4.28
C ARG A 157 -0.47 8.38 5.10
N PHE A 158 -0.46 8.93 6.28
CA PHE A 158 0.57 8.72 7.29
C PHE A 158 0.23 7.44 8.08
N ILE A 159 1.18 6.53 8.14
CA ILE A 159 1.02 5.22 8.77
C ILE A 159 1.95 5.13 9.96
N GLU A 160 1.39 4.93 11.15
CA GLU A 160 2.19 4.73 12.35
C GLU A 160 3.09 3.49 12.20
N MET A 161 4.36 3.67 12.55
CA MET A 161 5.31 2.57 12.57
C MET A 161 4.89 1.51 13.58
N MET A 162 4.75 0.28 13.11
CA MET A 162 4.49 -0.86 14.00
C MET A 162 5.82 -1.46 14.46
N PRO A 163 5.94 -1.91 15.72
CA PRO A 163 7.15 -2.51 16.26
C PRO A 163 7.33 -3.96 15.78
N ILE A 164 7.29 -4.16 14.44
CA ILE A 164 7.47 -5.46 13.78
C ILE A 164 8.80 -5.45 13.03
N GLY A 165 9.62 -6.47 13.24
CA GLY A 165 10.94 -6.56 12.64
C GLY A 165 11.81 -5.37 13.04
N TYR A 166 12.45 -4.71 12.09
CA TYR A 166 13.29 -3.52 12.29
C TYR A 166 12.50 -2.26 12.69
N GLY A 167 11.17 -2.27 12.63
CA GLY A 167 10.35 -1.14 13.07
C GLY A 167 10.47 -0.80 14.56
N LYS A 168 11.08 -1.68 15.35
CA LYS A 168 11.33 -1.46 16.79
C LYS A 168 12.37 -0.39 17.07
N ASP A 169 13.25 -0.12 16.12
CA ASP A 169 14.43 0.74 16.29
C ASP A 169 14.16 2.19 15.86
N PHE A 170 12.97 2.49 15.34
CA PHE A 170 12.59 3.83 14.90
C PHE A 170 11.81 4.58 15.96
N GLN A 171 12.03 5.89 16.03
CA GLN A 171 11.22 6.78 16.86
C GLN A 171 9.77 6.79 16.34
N PHE A 172 8.86 6.68 17.28
CA PHE A 172 7.44 6.73 16.99
C PHE A 172 6.97 8.19 16.92
N ARG A 173 6.29 8.53 15.83
CA ARG A 173 5.60 9.81 15.68
C ARG A 173 4.11 9.55 15.54
N GLY A 174 3.34 10.04 16.50
CA GLY A 174 1.90 9.82 16.57
C GLY A 174 1.10 10.76 15.67
N GLU A 175 -0.16 10.40 15.43
CA GLU A 175 -1.09 11.16 14.62
C GLU A 175 -1.23 12.61 15.07
N SER A 176 -1.42 12.86 16.38
CA SER A 176 -1.62 14.20 16.93
C SER A 176 -0.47 15.15 16.59
N GLU A 177 0.77 14.67 16.71
CA GLU A 177 1.96 15.46 16.37
C GLU A 177 2.00 15.80 14.88
N ILE A 178 1.66 14.84 14.01
CA ILE A 178 1.62 15.08 12.56
C ILE A 178 0.49 16.08 12.22
N CYS A 179 -0.68 15.96 12.85
CA CYS A 179 -1.76 16.93 12.68
C CYS A 179 -1.33 18.36 13.03
N GLU A 180 -0.67 18.56 14.18
CA GLU A 180 -0.18 19.89 14.59
C GLU A 180 0.81 20.49 13.58
N ILE A 181 1.74 19.67 13.06
CA ILE A 181 2.70 20.09 12.04
C ILE A 181 1.99 20.51 10.75
N LEU A 182 1.03 19.71 10.29
CA LEU A 182 0.31 19.99 9.05
C LEU A 182 -0.67 21.16 9.20
N GLU A 183 -1.33 21.31 10.36
CA GLU A 183 -2.20 22.47 10.62
C GLU A 183 -1.41 23.78 10.68
N LYS A 184 -0.21 23.75 11.24
CA LYS A 184 0.70 24.91 11.24
C LYS A 184 1.11 25.31 9.82
N ALA A 185 1.30 24.35 8.92
CA ALA A 185 1.76 24.60 7.55
C ALA A 185 0.62 24.94 6.57
N TYR A 186 -0.55 24.35 6.75
CA TYR A 186 -1.64 24.36 5.75
C TYR A 186 -3.01 24.81 6.30
N GLY A 187 -3.09 25.12 7.59
CA GLY A 187 -4.33 25.50 8.22
C GLY A 187 -5.15 24.29 8.70
N ARG A 188 -6.36 24.58 9.14
CA ARG A 188 -7.24 23.65 9.85
C ARG A 188 -7.52 22.35 9.10
N MET A 189 -7.36 21.23 9.79
CA MET A 189 -7.73 19.89 9.34
C MET A 189 -9.12 19.52 9.85
N THR A 190 -10.06 19.26 8.96
CA THR A 190 -11.44 18.91 9.32
C THR A 190 -11.66 17.40 9.09
N PRO A 191 -12.03 16.63 10.13
CA PRO A 191 -12.28 15.19 9.97
C PRO A 191 -13.49 14.95 9.05
N ILE A 192 -13.41 13.92 8.23
CA ILE A 192 -14.48 13.50 7.32
C ILE A 192 -14.85 12.04 7.55
N LYS A 193 -16.13 11.71 7.33
CA LYS A 193 -16.67 10.35 7.55
C LYS A 193 -16.46 9.42 6.36
N GLU A 194 -16.18 9.98 5.20
CA GLU A 194 -16.00 9.24 3.96
C GLU A 194 -14.76 8.33 4.03
N ARG A 195 -14.90 7.13 3.46
CA ARG A 195 -13.83 6.14 3.39
C ARG A 195 -13.31 6.03 1.96
N TYR A 196 -12.04 6.36 1.75
CA TYR A 196 -11.36 6.29 0.44
C TYR A 196 -10.50 5.02 0.30
N GLY A 197 -11.00 3.89 0.75
CA GLY A 197 -10.28 2.62 0.67
C GLY A 197 -10.91 1.52 1.51
N ASN A 198 -10.20 0.38 1.58
CA ASN A 198 -10.70 -0.84 2.22
C ASN A 198 -10.12 -1.04 3.64
N GLY A 199 -9.23 -0.15 4.07
CA GLY A 199 -8.51 -0.24 5.34
C GLY A 199 -9.09 0.67 6.44
N PRO A 200 -8.43 0.69 7.61
CA PRO A 200 -8.87 1.42 8.79
C PRO A 200 -8.49 2.92 8.76
N CYS A 201 -8.06 3.43 7.60
CA CYS A 201 -7.65 4.81 7.47
C CYS A 201 -8.85 5.75 7.69
N HIS A 202 -8.69 6.74 8.54
CA HIS A 202 -9.59 7.88 8.66
C HIS A 202 -8.94 9.10 8.00
N TYR A 203 -9.78 10.04 7.54
CA TYR A 203 -9.34 11.09 6.65
C TYR A 203 -9.74 12.47 7.16
N TYR A 204 -8.94 13.47 6.77
CA TYR A 204 -9.15 14.88 7.00
C TYR A 204 -9.16 15.64 5.68
N LYS A 205 -10.02 16.65 5.61
CA LYS A 205 -10.00 17.66 4.57
C LYS A 205 -9.18 18.86 5.05
N ILE A 206 -8.32 19.39 4.19
CA ILE A 206 -7.69 20.70 4.31
C ILE A 206 -8.26 21.55 3.18
N GLU A 207 -8.52 22.83 3.43
CA GLU A 207 -8.98 23.77 2.41
C GLU A 207 -7.95 23.86 1.26
N GLU A 208 -8.40 24.05 0.03
CA GLU A 208 -7.58 24.06 -1.18
C GLU A 208 -6.86 22.74 -1.55
N PHE A 209 -6.97 21.69 -0.77
CA PHE A 209 -6.39 20.40 -1.14
C PHE A 209 -7.31 19.65 -2.11
N GLN A 210 -6.72 19.16 -3.23
CA GLN A 210 -7.43 18.30 -4.18
C GLN A 210 -7.68 16.91 -3.59
N GLY A 211 -6.66 16.36 -2.94
CA GLY A 211 -6.71 15.08 -2.21
C GLY A 211 -7.12 15.23 -0.75
N LYS A 212 -6.86 14.18 0.03
CA LYS A 212 -7.13 14.14 1.47
C LYS A 212 -5.90 13.69 2.21
N ILE A 213 -5.79 14.10 3.47
CA ILE A 213 -4.80 13.55 4.41
C ILE A 213 -5.48 12.44 5.21
N GLY A 214 -4.82 11.30 5.31
CA GLY A 214 -5.33 10.16 6.05
C GLY A 214 -4.34 9.66 7.09
N PHE A 215 -4.85 8.97 8.12
CA PHE A 215 -4.03 8.34 9.15
C PHE A 215 -4.40 6.87 9.33
N ILE A 216 -3.38 6.03 9.52
CA ILE A 216 -3.50 4.63 9.90
C ILE A 216 -2.77 4.47 11.23
N SER A 217 -3.48 4.68 12.31
CA SER A 217 -2.96 4.78 13.67
C SER A 217 -3.00 3.41 14.34
N ALA A 218 -2.08 2.52 13.92
CA ALA A 218 -2.06 1.13 14.35
C ALA A 218 -1.64 0.96 15.83
N MET A 219 -0.97 1.95 16.41
CA MET A 219 -0.46 1.94 17.78
C MET A 219 -1.33 2.75 18.72
N THR A 220 -1.69 3.98 18.33
CA THR A 220 -2.47 4.90 19.18
C THR A 220 -3.98 4.58 19.13
N HIS A 221 -4.50 4.21 17.97
CA HIS A 221 -5.91 3.86 17.78
C HIS A 221 -6.03 2.46 17.18
N LYS A 222 -5.83 1.43 18.02
CA LYS A 222 -5.91 0.03 17.60
C LYS A 222 -7.26 -0.27 16.96
N PHE A 223 -7.23 -0.85 15.76
CA PHE A 223 -8.42 -1.21 14.98
C PHE A 223 -8.60 -2.73 14.83
N CYS A 224 -7.98 -3.52 15.71
CA CYS A 224 -7.98 -4.99 15.63
C CYS A 224 -9.40 -5.56 15.67
N ASP A 225 -10.27 -5.02 16.51
CA ASP A 225 -11.65 -5.47 16.67
C ASP A 225 -12.53 -5.21 15.43
N GLN A 226 -12.11 -4.31 14.55
CA GLN A 226 -12.78 -3.97 13.30
C GLN A 226 -12.00 -4.47 12.07
N CYS A 227 -10.97 -5.30 12.28
CA CYS A 227 -10.13 -5.77 11.20
C CYS A 227 -10.84 -6.84 10.37
N ASN A 228 -11.04 -6.54 9.09
CA ASN A 228 -11.71 -7.40 8.11
C ASN A 228 -10.75 -7.99 7.08
N ARG A 229 -9.47 -8.19 7.43
CA ARG A 229 -8.43 -8.60 6.50
C ARG A 229 -7.89 -9.98 6.82
N VAL A 230 -7.72 -10.77 5.79
CA VAL A 230 -6.86 -11.96 5.78
C VAL A 230 -5.69 -11.72 4.83
N ARG A 231 -4.61 -12.47 4.97
CA ARG A 231 -3.40 -12.34 4.17
C ARG A 231 -2.96 -13.70 3.66
N MET A 232 -2.54 -13.75 2.42
CA MET A 232 -1.92 -14.92 1.83
C MET A 232 -0.50 -14.56 1.40
N THR A 233 0.47 -15.38 1.76
CA THR A 233 1.85 -15.23 1.29
C THR A 233 1.97 -15.67 -0.17
N ALA A 234 3.08 -15.32 -0.83
CA ALA A 234 3.37 -15.77 -2.19
C ALA A 234 3.45 -17.29 -2.30
N GLU A 235 3.77 -17.97 -1.20
CA GLU A 235 3.87 -19.44 -1.09
C GLU A 235 2.52 -20.11 -0.78
N GLY A 236 1.44 -19.33 -0.64
CA GLY A 236 0.11 -19.88 -0.39
C GLY A 236 -0.24 -20.13 1.06
N PHE A 237 0.49 -19.55 2.01
CA PHE A 237 0.16 -19.64 3.42
C PHE A 237 -0.84 -18.53 3.82
N LEU A 238 -2.05 -18.92 4.24
CA LEU A 238 -3.12 -18.02 4.63
C LEU A 238 -3.02 -17.67 6.11
N LYS A 239 -2.96 -16.38 6.43
CA LYS A 239 -2.83 -15.82 7.79
C LYS A 239 -4.00 -14.89 8.10
N ALA A 240 -4.50 -14.95 9.32
CA ALA A 240 -5.53 -14.03 9.80
C ALA A 240 -4.96 -12.63 10.12
N CYS A 241 -3.69 -12.53 10.49
CA CYS A 241 -3.05 -11.28 10.92
C CYS A 241 -1.62 -11.17 10.40
N LEU A 242 -1.13 -9.92 10.24
CA LEU A 242 0.26 -9.66 9.87
C LEU A 242 1.24 -10.08 10.97
N GLN A 243 0.87 -9.89 12.24
CA GLN A 243 1.75 -10.13 13.40
C GLN A 243 1.92 -11.62 13.74
N TYR A 244 0.90 -12.44 13.47
CA TYR A 244 0.94 -13.85 13.86
C TYR A 244 1.49 -14.74 12.74
N GLN A 245 2.21 -15.77 13.13
CA GLN A 245 2.76 -16.77 12.21
C GLN A 245 1.83 -17.98 12.02
N THR A 246 0.73 -18.03 12.77
CA THR A 246 -0.27 -19.10 12.64
C THR A 246 -1.12 -18.91 11.39
N GLY A 247 -1.46 -20.00 10.72
CA GLY A 247 -2.26 -19.98 9.50
C GLY A 247 -2.40 -21.36 8.88
N THR A 248 -2.81 -21.41 7.62
CA THR A 248 -3.07 -22.64 6.87
C THR A 248 -2.30 -22.63 5.55
N ASP A 249 -1.62 -23.70 5.24
CA ASP A 249 -0.94 -23.90 3.95
C ASP A 249 -1.96 -24.35 2.89
N LEU A 250 -2.44 -23.39 2.10
CA LEU A 250 -3.39 -23.64 1.02
C LEU A 250 -2.73 -24.25 -0.22
N LYS A 251 -1.43 -23.98 -0.46
CA LYS A 251 -0.69 -24.54 -1.59
C LYS A 251 -0.63 -26.06 -1.49
N ASN A 252 -0.22 -26.57 -0.34
CA ASN A 252 -0.15 -28.03 -0.15
C ASN A 252 -1.53 -28.68 -0.28
N LEU A 253 -2.58 -28.04 0.25
CA LEU A 253 -3.97 -28.54 0.10
C LEU A 253 -4.47 -28.54 -1.35
N MET A 254 -3.94 -27.67 -2.22
CA MET A 254 -4.35 -27.62 -3.63
C MET A 254 -3.56 -28.56 -4.53
N ARG A 255 -2.29 -28.83 -4.17
CA ARG A 255 -1.37 -29.63 -4.97
C ARG A 255 -1.36 -31.12 -4.56
N SER A 256 -2.02 -31.47 -3.41
CA SER A 256 -2.29 -32.84 -3.00
C SER A 256 -3.47 -33.42 -3.77
#